data_183a81048a9c96560c79080dbc1674ca
#
_entry.id   183a81048a9c96560c79080dbc1674ca
#
_cell.length_a   1.000
_cell.length_b   1.000
_cell.length_c   1.000
_cell.angle_alpha   90.00
_cell.angle_beta   90.00
_cell.angle_gamma   90.00
#
_symmetry.space_group_name_H-M   'P 1'
#
loop_
_entity.id
_entity.type
_entity.pdbx_description
1 polymer ?
#
loop_
_entity_poly.entity_id
_entity_poly.type
_entity_poly.pdbx_seq_one_letter_code
_entity_poly.pdbx_strand_id
1 'polypeptide(L)'
;MKLECDIIFFMADILIVGKDLPDNLDFAEAFVATRKVFCVARDESEIQNFEAEGILASTWNRDSAISSRSLIIKAETKLEELNEFVLLFDSYWFGTKFELDRTEDVSVAIETMITSYQYFINELILRLEQRKEPVTVAFVVKTYPSKAELLHSGNKNINLHPTSNIVNAAQQAFISLAENFATLVSDRQYLSVLLAKCDHTNELFSSDKQLGNWVKESIAAIEGFKSRQSVKQACSWVKAGGKVSNGFSLFK
;
A
#
# COMPACT_ATOMS: atom_id res chain seq x y z
N MET A 1 16.38 -38.57 20.78
CA MET A 1 15.46 -37.53 21.19
C MET A 1 15.75 -36.31 20.30
N LYS A 2 15.02 -36.22 19.16
CA LYS A 2 15.11 -35.06 18.25
C LYS A 2 14.28 -33.93 18.86
N LEU A 3 14.93 -32.86 19.21
CA LEU A 3 14.26 -31.58 19.48
C LEU A 3 13.79 -31.07 18.12
N GLU A 4 12.50 -31.25 17.82
CA GLU A 4 11.82 -30.46 16.80
C GLU A 4 11.78 -29.05 17.32
N CYS A 5 12.59 -28.20 16.73
CA CYS A 5 12.47 -26.76 16.91
C CYS A 5 11.24 -26.34 16.13
N ASP A 6 10.10 -26.26 16.79
CA ASP A 6 8.92 -25.58 16.29
C ASP A 6 9.33 -24.12 16.06
N ILE A 7 9.63 -23.79 14.81
CA ILE A 7 9.73 -22.42 14.36
C ILE A 7 8.29 -21.89 14.47
N ILE A 8 8.00 -21.22 15.58
CA ILE A 8 6.79 -20.42 15.71
C ILE A 8 6.94 -19.31 14.67
N PHE A 9 6.30 -19.50 13.52
CA PHE A 9 6.05 -18.44 12.58
C PHE A 9 5.15 -17.44 13.33
N PHE A 10 5.72 -16.35 13.81
CA PHE A 10 4.93 -15.19 14.19
C PHE A 10 4.18 -14.74 12.93
N MET A 11 2.89 -15.01 12.89
CA MET A 11 2.02 -14.54 11.82
C MET A 11 1.81 -13.05 12.03
N ALA A 12 2.51 -12.25 11.24
CA ALA A 12 2.34 -10.80 11.22
C ALA A 12 0.91 -10.44 10.80
N ASP A 13 0.26 -9.55 11.52
CA ASP A 13 -1.04 -9.02 11.14
C ASP A 13 -0.87 -7.79 10.26
N ILE A 14 -1.78 -7.58 9.29
CA ILE A 14 -1.63 -6.56 8.27
C ILE A 14 -2.86 -5.65 8.15
N LEU A 15 -2.62 -4.34 8.05
CA LEU A 15 -3.62 -3.35 7.66
C LEU A 15 -3.36 -2.89 6.22
N ILE A 16 -4.36 -3.04 5.35
CA ILE A 16 -4.30 -2.64 3.95
C ILE A 16 -5.27 -1.47 3.73
N VAL A 17 -4.75 -0.32 3.28
CA VAL A 17 -5.53 0.86 2.93
C VAL A 17 -5.28 1.27 1.47
N GLY A 18 -6.28 1.88 0.85
CA GLY A 18 -6.19 2.35 -0.54
C GLY A 18 -7.50 2.16 -1.26
N LYS A 19 -7.70 1.04 -1.93
CA LYS A 19 -9.02 0.66 -2.44
C LYS A 19 -9.90 0.15 -1.31
N ASP A 20 -11.20 0.44 -1.42
CA ASP A 20 -12.18 -0.09 -0.48
C ASP A 20 -12.66 -1.46 -0.95
N LEU A 21 -13.01 -2.35 -0.01
CA LEU A 21 -13.76 -3.55 -0.34
C LEU A 21 -15.13 -3.17 -0.94
N PRO A 22 -15.64 -3.92 -1.95
CA PRO A 22 -15.08 -5.17 -2.46
C PRO A 22 -13.95 -5.01 -3.50
N ASP A 23 -13.66 -3.81 -4.00
CA ASP A 23 -12.70 -3.58 -5.09
C ASP A 23 -11.25 -3.99 -4.73
N ASN A 24 -10.95 -4.12 -3.44
CA ASN A 24 -9.65 -4.54 -2.92
C ASN A 24 -9.57 -6.02 -2.53
N LEU A 25 -10.62 -6.79 -2.78
CA LEU A 25 -10.73 -8.16 -2.29
C LEU A 25 -9.60 -9.06 -2.82
N ASP A 26 -9.38 -9.07 -4.13
CA ASP A 26 -8.34 -9.89 -4.77
C ASP A 26 -6.93 -9.59 -4.23
N PHE A 27 -6.65 -8.32 -3.93
CA PHE A 27 -5.37 -7.94 -3.34
C PHE A 27 -5.25 -8.43 -1.90
N ALA A 28 -6.30 -8.28 -1.10
CA ALA A 28 -6.35 -8.69 0.30
C ALA A 28 -6.28 -10.21 0.47
N GLU A 29 -6.97 -10.99 -0.38
CA GLU A 29 -6.93 -12.46 -0.39
C GLU A 29 -5.52 -13.04 -0.52
N ALA A 30 -4.59 -12.32 -1.17
CA ALA A 30 -3.21 -12.78 -1.29
C ALA A 30 -2.52 -12.96 0.06
N PHE A 31 -3.01 -12.31 1.11
CA PHE A 31 -2.42 -12.31 2.46
C PHE A 31 -3.14 -13.26 3.43
N VAL A 32 -4.43 -13.54 3.24
CA VAL A 32 -5.28 -14.29 4.19
C VAL A 32 -4.70 -15.64 4.62
N ALA A 33 -4.02 -16.34 3.72
CA ALA A 33 -3.44 -17.66 4.02
C ALA A 33 -2.32 -17.63 5.09
N THR A 34 -1.70 -16.47 5.33
CA THR A 34 -0.51 -16.34 6.18
C THR A 34 -0.57 -15.19 7.17
N ARG A 35 -1.63 -14.38 7.14
CA ARG A 35 -1.80 -13.17 7.97
C ARG A 35 -3.26 -12.98 8.33
N LYS A 36 -3.54 -12.39 9.50
CA LYS A 36 -4.84 -11.78 9.74
C LYS A 36 -4.86 -10.44 9.00
N VAL A 37 -5.88 -10.24 8.19
CA VAL A 37 -5.98 -9.09 7.29
C VAL A 37 -7.07 -8.15 7.78
N PHE A 38 -6.74 -6.85 7.84
CA PHE A 38 -7.70 -5.78 8.09
C PHE A 38 -7.72 -4.82 6.90
N CYS A 39 -8.90 -4.54 6.36
CA CYS A 39 -9.10 -3.69 5.20
C CYS A 39 -10.09 -2.55 5.46
N VAL A 40 -10.19 -1.65 4.49
CA VAL A 40 -11.23 -0.63 4.46
C VAL A 40 -12.42 -1.17 3.67
N ALA A 41 -13.62 -1.08 4.25
CA ALA A 41 -14.88 -1.37 3.56
C ALA A 41 -15.54 -0.07 3.10
N ARG A 42 -16.22 -0.13 1.95
CA ARG A 42 -17.02 0.98 1.42
C ARG A 42 -18.24 1.25 2.29
N ASP A 43 -18.89 0.18 2.75
CA ASP A 43 -20.13 0.23 3.50
C ASP A 43 -20.06 -0.67 4.74
N GLU A 44 -20.63 -0.20 5.86
CA GLU A 44 -20.71 -0.99 7.09
C GLU A 44 -21.59 -2.24 6.95
N SER A 45 -22.60 -2.20 6.08
CA SER A 45 -23.49 -3.32 5.82
C SER A 45 -22.79 -4.53 5.18
N GLU A 46 -21.67 -4.32 4.50
CA GLU A 46 -20.93 -5.38 3.82
C GLU A 46 -19.84 -6.02 4.69
N ILE A 47 -19.50 -5.44 5.85
CA ILE A 47 -18.37 -5.90 6.69
C ILE A 47 -18.51 -7.37 7.09
N GLN A 48 -19.71 -7.81 7.47
CA GLN A 48 -19.95 -9.19 7.88
C GLN A 48 -19.67 -10.22 6.77
N ASN A 49 -19.87 -9.84 5.51
CA ASN A 49 -19.60 -10.71 4.39
C ASN A 49 -18.09 -10.98 4.26
N PHE A 50 -17.26 -9.93 4.42
CA PHE A 50 -15.81 -10.05 4.35
C PHE A 50 -15.21 -10.77 5.55
N GLU A 51 -15.80 -10.62 6.74
CA GLU A 51 -15.41 -11.39 7.93
C GLU A 51 -15.59 -12.90 7.73
N ALA A 52 -16.62 -13.31 6.99
CA ALA A 52 -16.83 -14.72 6.61
C ALA A 52 -15.73 -15.24 5.64
N GLU A 53 -15.09 -14.36 4.89
CA GLU A 53 -13.96 -14.64 4.01
C GLU A 53 -12.59 -14.53 4.74
N GLY A 54 -12.60 -14.27 6.04
CA GLY A 54 -11.39 -14.14 6.87
C GLY A 54 -10.72 -12.76 6.78
N ILE A 55 -11.43 -11.73 6.28
CA ILE A 55 -10.94 -10.36 6.17
C ILE A 55 -11.70 -9.47 7.14
N LEU A 56 -11.03 -8.96 8.16
CA LEU A 56 -11.59 -7.95 9.05
C LEU A 56 -11.68 -6.60 8.32
N ALA A 57 -12.70 -5.82 8.61
CA ALA A 57 -12.87 -4.54 7.94
C ALA A 57 -13.48 -3.46 8.83
N SER A 58 -13.34 -2.20 8.41
CA SER A 58 -14.05 -1.03 8.93
C SER A 58 -14.17 0.02 7.85
N THR A 59 -15.18 0.86 7.95
CA THR A 59 -15.29 2.05 7.11
C THR A 59 -14.23 3.10 7.49
N TRP A 60 -13.85 3.89 6.50
CA TRP A 60 -12.91 5.00 6.65
C TRP A 60 -13.44 6.26 5.99
N ASN A 61 -13.76 7.28 6.79
CA ASN A 61 -14.03 8.61 6.26
C ASN A 61 -12.72 9.31 5.92
N ARG A 62 -12.43 9.47 4.64
CA ARG A 62 -11.15 9.90 4.07
C ARG A 62 -10.86 11.38 4.26
N ASP A 63 -11.89 12.21 4.49
CA ASP A 63 -11.76 13.65 4.74
C ASP A 63 -11.46 13.98 6.21
N SER A 64 -11.39 12.98 7.08
CA SER A 64 -11.26 13.13 8.53
C SER A 64 -9.98 12.52 9.10
N ALA A 65 -9.13 13.37 9.69
CA ALA A 65 -7.96 12.91 10.46
C ALA A 65 -8.36 12.03 11.64
N ILE A 66 -9.50 12.32 12.30
CA ILE A 66 -10.02 11.52 13.41
C ILE A 66 -10.44 10.13 12.92
N SER A 67 -11.01 10.03 11.73
CA SER A 67 -11.37 8.75 11.14
C SER A 67 -10.14 7.92 10.77
N SER A 68 -9.08 8.55 10.25
CA SER A 68 -7.80 7.89 10.00
C SER A 68 -7.19 7.31 11.28
N ARG A 69 -7.20 8.08 12.37
CA ARG A 69 -6.79 7.60 13.69
C ARG A 69 -7.66 6.45 14.18
N SER A 70 -8.99 6.58 14.05
CA SER A 70 -9.94 5.54 14.49
C SER A 70 -9.75 4.24 13.71
N LEU A 71 -9.44 4.31 12.42
CA LEU A 71 -9.16 3.14 11.58
C LEU A 71 -7.96 2.36 12.12
N ILE A 72 -6.84 3.03 12.42
CA ILE A 72 -5.65 2.39 12.98
C ILE A 72 -5.96 1.76 14.34
N ILE A 73 -6.67 2.49 15.24
CA ILE A 73 -7.06 1.97 16.56
C ILE A 73 -7.94 0.72 16.44
N LYS A 74 -8.91 0.73 15.52
CA LYS A 74 -9.78 -0.42 15.28
C LYS A 74 -8.97 -1.63 14.78
N ALA A 75 -8.04 -1.41 13.86
CA ALA A 75 -7.15 -2.46 13.39
C ALA A 75 -6.29 -3.02 14.54
N GLU A 76 -5.63 -2.17 15.35
CA GLU A 76 -4.86 -2.59 16.52
C GLU A 76 -5.69 -3.33 17.58
N THR A 77 -6.98 -3.01 17.68
CA THR A 77 -7.89 -3.68 18.64
C THR A 77 -8.32 -5.07 18.17
N LYS A 78 -8.47 -5.23 16.84
CA LYS A 78 -8.95 -6.47 16.22
C LYS A 78 -7.81 -7.44 15.89
N LEU A 79 -6.62 -6.92 15.66
CA LEU A 79 -5.41 -7.64 15.32
C LEU A 79 -4.52 -7.74 16.57
N GLU A 80 -3.91 -8.90 16.79
CA GLU A 80 -3.08 -9.12 17.98
C GLU A 80 -1.68 -8.54 17.80
N GLU A 81 -1.13 -8.63 16.58
CA GLU A 81 0.24 -8.23 16.27
C GLU A 81 0.28 -7.40 14.97
N LEU A 82 -0.42 -6.26 14.94
CA LEU A 82 -0.40 -5.36 13.78
C LEU A 82 0.99 -4.74 13.61
N ASN A 83 1.77 -5.30 12.70
CA ASN A 83 3.14 -4.88 12.40
C ASN A 83 3.43 -4.74 10.90
N GLU A 84 2.43 -4.96 10.04
CA GLU A 84 2.53 -4.68 8.62
C GLU A 84 1.44 -3.69 8.17
N PHE A 85 1.84 -2.72 7.36
CA PHE A 85 0.94 -1.73 6.78
C PHE A 85 1.17 -1.66 5.27
N VAL A 86 0.10 -1.74 4.49
CA VAL A 86 0.16 -1.53 3.04
C VAL A 86 -0.72 -0.35 2.67
N LEU A 87 -0.12 0.67 2.04
CA LEU A 87 -0.80 1.80 1.45
C LEU A 87 -0.78 1.61 -0.07
N LEU A 88 -1.94 1.31 -0.65
CA LEU A 88 -2.09 1.06 -2.08
C LEU A 88 -2.71 2.28 -2.78
N PHE A 89 -2.04 2.84 -3.77
CA PHE A 89 -2.59 3.83 -4.69
C PHE A 89 -2.74 3.21 -6.08
N ASP A 90 -3.96 3.06 -6.55
CA ASP A 90 -4.26 2.50 -7.87
C ASP A 90 -4.82 3.61 -8.79
N SER A 91 -3.97 4.14 -9.67
CA SER A 91 -4.35 5.24 -10.57
C SER A 91 -5.44 4.84 -11.55
N TYR A 92 -5.49 3.57 -11.98
CA TYR A 92 -6.53 3.09 -12.86
C TYR A 92 -7.88 3.07 -12.14
N TRP A 93 -7.92 2.51 -10.93
CA TRP A 93 -9.14 2.45 -10.11
C TRP A 93 -9.67 3.84 -9.75
N PHE A 94 -8.79 4.76 -9.32
CA PHE A 94 -9.19 6.15 -9.08
C PHE A 94 -9.65 6.84 -10.36
N GLY A 95 -9.02 6.54 -11.50
CA GLY A 95 -9.41 7.06 -12.81
C GLY A 95 -10.83 6.68 -13.23
N THR A 96 -11.36 5.55 -12.78
CA THR A 96 -12.77 5.18 -13.02
C THR A 96 -13.77 5.92 -12.15
N LYS A 97 -13.30 6.58 -11.08
CA LYS A 97 -14.15 7.29 -10.11
C LYS A 97 -14.13 8.80 -10.29
N PHE A 98 -13.02 9.35 -10.76
CA PHE A 98 -12.82 10.79 -10.90
C PHE A 98 -12.54 11.15 -12.35
N GLU A 99 -13.60 11.44 -13.09
CA GLU A 99 -13.53 11.86 -14.49
C GLU A 99 -13.10 13.32 -14.64
N LEU A 100 -12.63 13.67 -15.86
CA LEU A 100 -12.02 14.98 -16.16
C LEU A 100 -12.96 16.19 -16.03
N ASP A 101 -14.27 15.98 -16.14
CA ASP A 101 -15.20 17.05 -16.47
C ASP A 101 -16.09 17.53 -15.31
N ARG A 102 -15.89 16.98 -14.09
CA ARG A 102 -16.69 17.34 -12.93
C ARG A 102 -15.91 18.21 -11.96
N THR A 103 -16.05 19.51 -12.10
CA THR A 103 -15.39 20.49 -11.21
C THR A 103 -15.81 20.33 -9.73
N GLU A 104 -17.03 19.90 -9.49
CA GLU A 104 -17.59 19.63 -8.16
C GLU A 104 -16.90 18.45 -7.46
N ASP A 105 -16.34 17.51 -8.21
CA ASP A 105 -15.66 16.34 -7.66
C ASP A 105 -14.19 16.62 -7.26
N VAL A 106 -13.64 17.80 -7.62
CA VAL A 106 -12.22 18.12 -7.37
C VAL A 106 -11.86 18.10 -5.89
N SER A 107 -12.69 18.70 -5.03
CA SER A 107 -12.44 18.67 -3.57
C SER A 107 -12.48 17.25 -3.03
N VAL A 108 -13.50 16.48 -3.41
CA VAL A 108 -13.66 15.07 -2.99
C VAL A 108 -12.49 14.22 -3.50
N ALA A 109 -12.03 14.48 -4.73
CA ALA A 109 -10.89 13.80 -5.31
C ALA A 109 -9.59 14.08 -4.53
N ILE A 110 -9.33 15.35 -4.18
CA ILE A 110 -8.17 15.75 -3.37
C ILE A 110 -8.24 15.13 -1.97
N GLU A 111 -9.40 15.19 -1.32
CA GLU A 111 -9.62 14.61 0.00
C GLU A 111 -9.40 13.09 -0.04
N THR A 112 -9.95 12.42 -1.03
CA THR A 112 -9.85 10.96 -1.16
C THR A 112 -8.46 10.47 -1.52
N MET A 113 -7.75 11.17 -2.42
CA MET A 113 -6.51 10.65 -3.00
C MET A 113 -5.24 11.27 -2.42
N ILE A 114 -5.31 12.42 -1.75
CA ILE A 114 -4.14 13.13 -1.22
C ILE A 114 -4.26 13.29 0.29
N THR A 115 -5.30 14.02 0.74
CA THR A 115 -5.45 14.40 2.14
C THR A 115 -5.63 13.18 3.04
N SER A 116 -6.38 12.17 2.59
CA SER A 116 -6.60 10.92 3.33
C SER A 116 -5.30 10.19 3.63
N TYR A 117 -4.42 10.04 2.63
CA TYR A 117 -3.12 9.41 2.85
C TYR A 117 -2.23 10.24 3.76
N GLN A 118 -2.26 11.57 3.65
CA GLN A 118 -1.51 12.45 4.53
C GLN A 118 -1.97 12.31 5.99
N TYR A 119 -3.28 12.28 6.23
CA TYR A 119 -3.83 12.05 7.58
C TYR A 119 -3.43 10.69 8.12
N PHE A 120 -3.58 9.65 7.31
CA PHE A 120 -3.24 8.29 7.70
C PHE A 120 -1.74 8.16 8.04
N ILE A 121 -0.86 8.69 7.19
CA ILE A 121 0.60 8.67 7.39
C ILE A 121 1.00 9.41 8.67
N ASN A 122 0.41 10.58 8.93
CA ASN A 122 0.71 11.35 10.13
C ASN A 122 0.32 10.59 11.41
N GLU A 123 -0.87 10.00 11.44
CA GLU A 123 -1.31 9.19 12.59
C GLU A 123 -0.46 7.91 12.74
N LEU A 124 -0.11 7.28 11.62
CA LEU A 124 0.75 6.10 11.63
C LEU A 124 2.12 6.41 12.22
N ILE A 125 2.80 7.47 11.77
CA ILE A 125 4.11 7.88 12.30
C ILE A 125 4.04 8.09 13.82
N LEU A 126 3.04 8.84 14.30
CA LEU A 126 2.87 9.10 15.74
C LEU A 126 2.79 7.80 16.57
N ARG A 127 2.08 6.80 16.05
CA ARG A 127 1.93 5.51 16.73
C ARG A 127 3.19 4.67 16.67
N LEU A 128 3.83 4.60 15.53
CA LEU A 128 5.08 3.86 15.35
C LEU A 128 6.20 4.42 16.26
N GLU A 129 6.31 5.74 16.40
CA GLU A 129 7.25 6.40 17.31
C GLU A 129 6.95 6.12 18.79
N GLN A 130 5.70 5.88 19.15
CA GLN A 130 5.30 5.51 20.51
C GLN A 130 5.61 4.04 20.82
N ARG A 131 5.30 3.14 19.89
CA ARG A 131 5.46 1.69 20.07
C ARG A 131 6.93 1.27 19.99
N LYS A 132 7.67 1.76 19.01
CA LYS A 132 9.07 1.40 18.71
C LYS A 132 9.29 -0.11 18.52
N GLU A 133 8.27 -0.80 18.05
CA GLU A 133 8.30 -2.22 17.73
C GLU A 133 8.66 -2.42 16.26
N PRO A 134 9.19 -3.59 15.88
CA PRO A 134 9.48 -3.89 14.49
C PRO A 134 8.22 -3.82 13.61
N VAL A 135 8.21 -2.92 12.63
CA VAL A 135 7.10 -2.72 11.69
C VAL A 135 7.62 -2.58 10.28
N THR A 136 6.84 -3.09 9.31
CA THR A 136 7.06 -2.89 7.89
C THR A 136 5.92 -2.08 7.28
N VAL A 137 6.28 -1.00 6.58
CA VAL A 137 5.32 -0.16 5.85
C VAL A 137 5.61 -0.26 4.35
N ALA A 138 4.65 -0.76 3.58
CA ALA A 138 4.75 -0.88 2.14
C ALA A 138 3.87 0.18 1.45
N PHE A 139 4.48 1.01 0.61
CA PHE A 139 3.78 1.89 -0.31
C PHE A 139 3.75 1.22 -1.67
N VAL A 140 2.56 0.95 -2.18
CA VAL A 140 2.35 0.29 -3.47
C VAL A 140 1.64 1.26 -4.40
N VAL A 141 2.26 1.62 -5.52
CA VAL A 141 1.66 2.48 -6.52
C VAL A 141 1.45 1.73 -7.83
N LYS A 142 0.20 1.61 -8.27
CA LYS A 142 -0.15 1.19 -9.62
C LYS A 142 -0.27 2.45 -10.48
N THR A 143 0.70 2.67 -11.37
CA THR A 143 0.75 3.86 -12.21
C THR A 143 0.05 3.63 -13.54
N TYR A 144 -0.83 4.55 -13.90
CA TYR A 144 -1.51 4.56 -15.20
C TYR A 144 -1.25 5.89 -15.90
N PRO A 145 -1.01 5.89 -17.22
CA PRO A 145 -0.50 7.07 -17.90
C PRO A 145 -1.53 8.19 -18.00
N SER A 146 -1.06 9.41 -17.87
CA SER A 146 -1.79 10.62 -18.22
C SER A 146 -1.83 10.79 -19.75
N LYS A 147 -2.70 11.69 -20.23
CA LYS A 147 -2.76 12.06 -21.66
C LYS A 147 -1.42 12.59 -22.17
N ALA A 148 -0.72 13.37 -21.35
CA ALA A 148 0.60 13.91 -21.71
C ALA A 148 1.64 12.80 -21.89
N GLU A 149 1.70 11.85 -20.97
CA GLU A 149 2.61 10.69 -21.05
C GLU A 149 2.34 9.83 -22.29
N LEU A 150 1.06 9.58 -22.60
CA LEU A 150 0.69 8.85 -23.82
C LEU A 150 1.14 9.57 -25.10
N LEU A 151 1.01 10.89 -25.16
CA LEU A 151 1.45 11.69 -26.30
C LEU A 151 2.97 11.69 -26.45
N HIS A 152 3.71 11.79 -25.35
CA HIS A 152 5.20 11.82 -25.37
C HIS A 152 5.79 10.44 -25.67
N SER A 153 5.16 9.37 -25.26
CA SER A 153 5.66 8.01 -25.50
C SER A 153 5.62 7.57 -26.96
N GLY A 154 5.00 8.36 -27.84
CA GLY A 154 4.78 7.97 -29.24
C GLY A 154 3.85 6.76 -29.41
N ASN A 155 3.29 6.27 -28.34
CA ASN A 155 2.44 5.11 -28.29
C ASN A 155 1.07 5.48 -28.85
N LYS A 156 0.86 5.19 -30.13
CA LYS A 156 -0.41 5.37 -30.83
C LYS A 156 -1.47 4.34 -30.44
N ASN A 157 -1.40 3.74 -29.26
CA ASN A 157 -2.45 2.87 -28.75
C ASN A 157 -3.68 3.71 -28.42
N ILE A 158 -4.50 3.88 -29.44
CA ILE A 158 -5.71 4.71 -29.54
C ILE A 158 -6.81 4.26 -28.53
N ASN A 159 -6.62 3.11 -27.87
CA ASN A 159 -7.61 2.51 -26.98
C ASN A 159 -7.34 2.70 -25.47
N LEU A 160 -6.27 3.37 -25.09
CA LEU A 160 -6.01 3.67 -23.68
C LEU A 160 -6.71 4.98 -23.31
N HIS A 161 -7.70 4.90 -22.42
CA HIS A 161 -8.30 6.09 -21.81
C HIS A 161 -7.33 6.60 -20.72
N PRO A 162 -6.71 7.77 -20.91
CA PRO A 162 -5.77 8.30 -19.92
C PRO A 162 -6.48 8.66 -18.61
N THR A 163 -5.75 8.64 -17.50
CA THR A 163 -6.26 9.17 -16.24
C THR A 163 -6.49 10.67 -16.32
N SER A 164 -7.40 11.18 -15.50
CA SER A 164 -7.64 12.60 -15.35
C SER A 164 -6.41 13.33 -14.77
N ASN A 165 -6.33 14.64 -14.99
CA ASN A 165 -5.23 15.45 -14.47
C ASN A 165 -5.15 15.38 -12.94
N ILE A 166 -6.30 15.34 -12.25
CA ILE A 166 -6.34 15.26 -10.79
C ILE A 166 -5.82 13.92 -10.27
N VAL A 167 -6.14 12.81 -10.94
CA VAL A 167 -5.63 11.47 -10.59
C VAL A 167 -4.13 11.39 -10.81
N ASN A 168 -3.62 11.95 -11.92
CA ASN A 168 -2.19 11.99 -12.16
C ASN A 168 -1.45 12.87 -11.13
N ALA A 169 -1.99 14.04 -10.79
CA ALA A 169 -1.43 14.88 -9.73
C ALA A 169 -1.41 14.16 -8.38
N ALA A 170 -2.49 13.45 -8.04
CA ALA A 170 -2.59 12.66 -6.82
C ALA A 170 -1.61 11.47 -6.81
N GLN A 171 -1.40 10.81 -7.95
CA GLN A 171 -0.38 9.77 -8.09
C GLN A 171 1.02 10.31 -7.75
N GLN A 172 1.38 11.48 -8.28
CA GLN A 172 2.67 12.11 -7.97
C GLN A 172 2.77 12.54 -6.51
N ALA A 173 1.67 13.06 -5.94
CA ALA A 173 1.59 13.39 -4.52
C ALA A 173 1.81 12.14 -3.65
N PHE A 174 1.17 11.00 -3.96
CA PHE A 174 1.37 9.74 -3.24
C PHE A 174 2.83 9.25 -3.32
N ILE A 175 3.45 9.32 -4.50
CA ILE A 175 4.87 8.98 -4.67
C ILE A 175 5.74 9.87 -3.77
N SER A 176 5.52 11.18 -3.78
CA SER A 176 6.26 12.12 -2.94
C SER A 176 6.03 11.87 -1.44
N LEU A 177 4.79 11.57 -1.02
CA LEU A 177 4.48 11.20 0.37
C LEU A 177 5.24 9.94 0.80
N ALA A 178 5.28 8.91 -0.04
CA ALA A 178 5.99 7.66 0.23
C ALA A 178 7.51 7.86 0.35
N GLU A 179 8.12 8.63 -0.54
CA GLU A 179 9.55 8.97 -0.51
C GLU A 179 9.91 9.81 0.72
N ASN A 180 9.09 10.79 1.07
CA ASN A 180 9.29 11.60 2.27
C ASN A 180 9.15 10.76 3.54
N PHE A 181 8.15 9.85 3.62
CA PHE A 181 8.03 8.91 4.72
C PHE A 181 9.28 8.04 4.84
N ALA A 182 9.71 7.39 3.76
CA ALA A 182 10.89 6.53 3.75
C ALA A 182 12.15 7.27 4.21
N THR A 183 12.32 8.52 3.77
CA THR A 183 13.43 9.38 4.19
C THR A 183 13.36 9.74 5.66
N LEU A 184 12.17 10.13 6.14
CA LEU A 184 11.94 10.52 7.53
C LEU A 184 12.24 9.40 8.53
N VAL A 185 11.89 8.15 8.17
CA VAL A 185 12.06 6.99 9.08
C VAL A 185 13.33 6.19 8.82
N SER A 186 14.18 6.63 7.92
CA SER A 186 15.36 5.88 7.45
C SER A 186 16.40 5.58 8.54
N ASP A 187 16.43 6.34 9.62
CA ASP A 187 17.30 6.15 10.79
C ASP A 187 16.67 5.30 11.91
N ARG A 188 15.38 4.91 11.76
CA ARG A 188 14.65 4.09 12.73
C ARG A 188 14.89 2.61 12.47
N GLN A 189 15.67 1.96 13.31
CA GLN A 189 16.02 0.54 13.17
C GLN A 189 14.82 -0.41 13.30
N TYR A 190 13.74 0.03 13.93
CA TYR A 190 12.51 -0.74 14.08
C TYR A 190 11.55 -0.59 12.88
N LEU A 191 11.81 0.31 11.93
CA LEU A 191 10.98 0.52 10.77
C LEU A 191 11.66 0.04 9.48
N SER A 192 10.93 -0.73 8.69
CA SER A 192 11.31 -1.12 7.33
C SER A 192 10.31 -0.51 6.35
N VAL A 193 10.80 -0.02 5.22
CA VAL A 193 9.94 0.57 4.18
C VAL A 193 10.14 -0.16 2.86
N LEU A 194 9.03 -0.52 2.21
CA LEU A 194 8.99 -1.01 0.84
C LEU A 194 8.32 0.05 -0.05
N LEU A 195 9.04 0.55 -1.05
CA LEU A 195 8.48 1.38 -2.11
C LEU A 195 8.31 0.52 -3.37
N ALA A 196 7.07 0.14 -3.70
CA ALA A 196 6.73 -0.77 -4.80
C ALA A 196 5.97 -0.05 -5.91
N LYS A 197 6.46 -0.15 -7.15
CA LYS A 197 5.85 0.48 -8.33
C LYS A 197 5.44 -0.57 -9.35
N CYS A 198 4.16 -0.56 -9.75
CA CYS A 198 3.59 -1.39 -10.79
C CYS A 198 3.03 -0.48 -11.89
N ASP A 199 3.73 -0.33 -13.00
CA ASP A 199 3.24 0.44 -14.15
C ASP A 199 2.27 -0.39 -15.03
N HIS A 200 1.45 0.30 -15.81
CA HIS A 200 0.41 -0.33 -16.65
C HIS A 200 0.93 -1.34 -17.68
N THR A 201 2.23 -1.34 -17.97
CA THR A 201 2.87 -2.31 -18.87
C THR A 201 3.42 -3.53 -18.14
N ASN A 202 3.33 -3.55 -16.80
CA ASN A 202 3.80 -4.66 -15.99
C ASN A 202 2.78 -5.81 -16.02
N GLU A 203 3.25 -7.04 -16.10
CA GLU A 203 2.41 -8.24 -16.12
C GLU A 203 1.52 -8.37 -14.89
N LEU A 204 1.98 -7.89 -13.72
CA LEU A 204 1.22 -7.91 -12.47
C LEU A 204 0.14 -6.82 -12.39
N PHE A 205 0.11 -5.87 -13.33
CA PHE A 205 -0.84 -4.76 -13.30
C PHE A 205 -2.29 -5.22 -13.43
N SER A 206 -2.54 -6.24 -14.24
CA SER A 206 -3.89 -6.75 -14.53
C SER A 206 -4.45 -7.68 -13.45
N SER A 207 -3.64 -8.10 -12.47
CA SER A 207 -4.07 -9.03 -11.41
C SER A 207 -3.66 -8.54 -10.04
N ASP A 208 -4.62 -7.99 -9.30
CA ASP A 208 -4.38 -7.52 -7.93
C ASP A 208 -3.94 -8.66 -7.00
N LYS A 209 -4.44 -9.87 -7.21
CA LYS A 209 -4.02 -11.06 -6.44
C LYS A 209 -2.54 -11.42 -6.66
N GLN A 210 -2.07 -11.37 -7.92
CA GLN A 210 -0.65 -11.62 -8.20
C GLN A 210 0.23 -10.49 -7.66
N LEU A 211 -0.20 -9.24 -7.78
CA LEU A 211 0.50 -8.11 -7.20
C LEU A 211 0.57 -8.23 -5.67
N GLY A 212 -0.53 -8.59 -5.01
CA GLY A 212 -0.59 -8.83 -3.58
C GLY A 212 0.36 -9.94 -3.12
N ASN A 213 0.42 -11.06 -3.86
CA ASN A 213 1.36 -12.14 -3.57
C ASN A 213 2.82 -11.68 -3.66
N TRP A 214 3.16 -10.92 -4.71
CA TRP A 214 4.50 -10.37 -4.85
C TRP A 214 4.85 -9.36 -3.74
N VAL A 215 3.89 -8.50 -3.34
CA VAL A 215 4.08 -7.57 -2.22
C VAL A 215 4.31 -8.32 -0.91
N LYS A 216 3.50 -9.36 -0.64
CA LYS A 216 3.66 -10.24 0.53
C LYS A 216 5.05 -10.86 0.62
N GLU A 217 5.54 -11.43 -0.49
CA GLU A 217 6.87 -12.01 -0.57
C GLU A 217 7.97 -10.97 -0.39
N SER A 218 7.75 -9.76 -0.93
CA SER A 218 8.67 -8.63 -0.80
C SER A 218 8.78 -8.12 0.63
N ILE A 219 7.66 -8.04 1.36
CA ILE A 219 7.63 -7.69 2.79
C ILE A 219 8.41 -8.72 3.60
N ALA A 220 8.13 -10.01 3.40
CA ALA A 220 8.85 -11.09 4.09
C ALA A 220 10.36 -11.09 3.79
N ALA A 221 10.75 -10.77 2.56
CA ALA A 221 12.15 -10.62 2.19
C ALA A 221 12.84 -9.46 2.93
N ILE A 222 12.17 -8.31 3.08
CA ILE A 222 12.71 -7.15 3.82
C ILE A 222 12.86 -7.47 5.30
N GLU A 223 11.92 -8.17 5.91
CA GLU A 223 11.97 -8.55 7.32
C GLU A 223 13.20 -9.40 7.65
N GLY A 224 13.60 -10.32 6.77
CA GLY A 224 14.83 -11.10 6.91
C GLY A 224 16.10 -10.25 6.91
N PHE A 225 16.03 -8.95 6.59
CA PHE A 225 17.18 -8.06 6.39
C PHE A 225 17.23 -6.82 7.27
N LYS A 226 16.31 -6.68 8.24
CA LYS A 226 16.18 -5.51 9.13
C LYS A 226 17.50 -4.95 9.70
N SER A 227 18.48 -5.79 9.95
CA SER A 227 19.78 -5.36 10.50
C SER A 227 20.76 -4.77 9.47
N ARG A 228 20.41 -4.73 8.17
CA ARG A 228 21.35 -4.44 7.08
C ARG A 228 20.89 -3.41 6.04
N GLN A 229 19.68 -2.86 6.19
CA GLN A 229 19.15 -1.92 5.20
C GLN A 229 19.83 -0.55 5.35
N SER A 230 20.50 -0.07 4.30
CA SER A 230 21.01 1.30 4.27
C SER A 230 19.88 2.29 3.94
N VAL A 231 20.02 3.55 4.38
CA VAL A 231 19.10 4.67 4.07
C VAL A 231 18.77 4.75 2.57
N LYS A 232 19.78 4.57 1.71
CA LYS A 232 19.62 4.62 0.25
C LYS A 232 18.71 3.51 -0.30
N GLN A 233 18.64 2.37 0.37
CA GLN A 233 17.80 1.23 -0.06
C GLN A 233 16.35 1.42 0.34
N ALA A 234 16.10 1.97 1.53
CA ALA A 234 14.74 2.27 2.00
C ALA A 234 14.00 3.27 1.10
N CYS A 235 14.74 4.17 0.42
CA CYS A 235 14.19 5.22 -0.44
C CYS A 235 14.16 4.86 -1.94
N SER A 236 14.39 3.59 -2.32
CA SER A 236 14.43 3.16 -3.72
C SER A 236 13.17 2.40 -4.12
N TRP A 237 12.52 2.84 -5.20
CA TRP A 237 11.37 2.14 -5.77
C TRP A 237 11.77 0.82 -6.40
N VAL A 238 11.08 -0.24 -6.01
CA VAL A 238 11.23 -1.57 -6.60
C VAL A 238 10.11 -1.77 -7.63
N LYS A 239 10.49 -2.16 -8.85
CA LYS A 239 9.50 -2.50 -9.88
C LYS A 239 8.79 -3.81 -9.49
N ALA A 240 7.46 -3.86 -9.60
CA ALA A 240 6.68 -5.06 -9.34
C ALA A 240 7.18 -6.25 -10.17
N GLY A 241 7.26 -7.43 -9.54
CA GLY A 241 7.91 -8.62 -10.12
C GLY A 241 9.43 -8.62 -10.02
N GLY A 242 10.07 -7.53 -9.64
CA GLY A 242 11.50 -7.45 -9.40
C GLY A 242 11.91 -8.11 -8.08
N LYS A 243 13.18 -8.49 -7.97
CA LYS A 243 13.74 -8.97 -6.71
C LYS A 243 14.00 -7.79 -5.79
N VAL A 244 13.52 -7.88 -4.57
CA VAL A 244 13.92 -6.98 -3.49
C VAL A 244 15.37 -7.36 -3.13
N SER A 245 16.33 -6.60 -3.66
CA SER A 245 17.75 -6.89 -3.44
C SER A 245 18.25 -6.14 -2.22
N ASN A 246 18.92 -6.85 -1.35
CA ASN A 246 19.84 -6.25 -0.38
C ASN A 246 21.01 -5.67 -1.16
N GLY A 247 21.14 -4.38 -1.28
CA GLY A 247 22.19 -3.62 -1.96
C GLY A 247 23.64 -4.13 -1.99
N PHE A 248 23.84 -5.43 -2.02
CA PHE A 248 25.07 -6.09 -2.36
C PHE A 248 24.98 -6.72 -3.76
N SER A 249 24.84 -5.88 -4.78
CA SER A 249 25.43 -6.24 -6.06
C SER A 249 26.93 -5.98 -5.91
N LEU A 250 27.65 -6.97 -5.41
CA LEU A 250 29.07 -7.07 -5.62
C LEU A 250 29.28 -7.14 -7.13
N PHE A 251 30.00 -6.16 -7.65
CA PHE A 251 30.53 -6.09 -8.99
C PHE A 251 30.98 -7.47 -9.50
N LYS A 252 30.41 -7.86 -10.66
CA LYS A 252 31.14 -8.66 -11.64
C LYS A 252 31.21 -7.87 -12.92
#